data_e4669a2d7870b98cd0d2ed01b5e00522
#
_entry.id   e4669a2d7870b98cd0d2ed01b5e00522
#
_cell.length_a   1.000
_cell.length_b   1.000
_cell.length_c   1.000
_cell.angle_alpha   90.00
_cell.angle_beta   90.00
_cell.angle_gamma   90.00
#
_symmetry.space_group_name_H-M   'P 1'
#
loop_
_entity.id
_entity.type
_entity.pdbx_description
1 polymer ?
#
loop_
_entity_poly.entity_id
_entity_poly.type
_entity_poly.pdbx_seq_one_letter_code
_entity_poly.pdbx_strand_id
1 'polypeptide(L)'
;MIEATSCGGVVIFRGKVLLLYKNYRNKYEGWVLPKGTVEPGEEYKDTAIREVKEETGLTLTSYKFRGLVTFINSECESELMCVFTADGYTGELIECNEGELCWVDKKIVPELPTWEGDKVFLNLLLSEEKRFFSVKLQYEGEMLVNTEIRLY
;
A
#
# COMPACT_ATOMS: atom_id res chain seq x y z
N MET A 1 -17.82 2.68 -10.52
CA MET A 1 -18.31 1.98 -9.32
C MET A 1 -17.14 1.26 -8.61
N ILE A 2 -17.09 1.38 -7.30
CA ILE A 2 -16.09 0.66 -6.51
C ILE A 2 -16.57 -0.77 -6.29
N GLU A 3 -15.77 -1.73 -6.66
CA GLU A 3 -16.12 -3.15 -6.60
C GLU A 3 -15.40 -3.90 -5.47
N ALA A 4 -14.28 -3.35 -4.97
CA ALA A 4 -13.52 -3.95 -3.88
C ALA A 4 -12.94 -2.87 -2.99
N THR A 5 -12.83 -3.18 -1.69
CA THR A 5 -12.18 -2.31 -0.71
C THR A 5 -11.08 -3.09 -0.02
N SER A 6 -9.89 -2.52 -0.02
CA SER A 6 -8.74 -3.10 0.67
C SER A 6 -8.13 -2.10 1.65
N CYS A 7 -7.34 -2.59 2.58
CA CYS A 7 -6.55 -1.77 3.48
C CYS A 7 -5.13 -2.28 3.51
N GLY A 8 -4.19 -1.37 3.60
CA GLY A 8 -2.79 -1.71 3.68
C GLY A 8 -2.04 -0.82 4.65
N GLY A 9 -0.90 -1.32 5.11
CA GLY A 9 -0.05 -0.60 6.03
C GLY A 9 1.37 -0.48 5.52
N VAL A 10 1.88 0.74 5.56
CA VAL A 10 3.28 1.03 5.21
C VAL A 10 4.02 1.24 6.50
N VAL A 11 4.88 0.28 6.85
CA VAL A 11 5.69 0.35 8.07
C VAL A 11 6.96 1.12 7.75
N ILE A 12 7.17 2.22 8.47
CA ILE A 12 8.33 3.09 8.30
C ILE A 12 9.11 3.08 9.61
N PHE A 13 10.36 2.61 9.57
CA PHE A 13 11.17 2.49 10.77
C PHE A 13 12.62 2.82 10.45
N ARG A 14 13.17 3.81 11.15
CA ARG A 14 14.57 4.26 10.99
C ARG A 14 14.93 4.59 9.54
N GLY A 15 14.02 5.28 8.85
CA GLY A 15 14.24 5.71 7.47
C GLY A 15 14.09 4.62 6.43
N LYS A 16 13.61 3.45 6.81
CA LYS A 16 13.35 2.33 5.91
C LYS A 16 11.88 2.00 5.86
N VAL A 17 11.45 1.47 4.74
CA VAL A 17 10.06 1.12 4.46
C VAL A 17 9.99 -0.37 4.21
N LEU A 18 9.04 -1.05 4.84
CA LEU A 18 8.83 -2.46 4.60
C LEU A 18 7.95 -2.65 3.38
N LEU A 19 8.51 -3.24 2.35
CA LEU A 19 7.81 -3.52 1.10
C LEU A 19 7.94 -4.98 0.73
N LEU A 20 7.03 -5.43 -0.11
CA LEU A 20 6.97 -6.79 -0.62
C LEU A 20 7.33 -6.79 -2.10
N TYR A 21 8.35 -7.57 -2.47
CA TYR A 21 8.69 -7.79 -3.87
C TYR A 21 7.91 -8.98 -4.39
N LYS A 22 7.04 -8.74 -5.36
CA LYS A 22 6.24 -9.76 -6.00
C LYS A 22 6.76 -10.06 -7.40
N ASN A 23 6.86 -11.34 -7.72
CA ASN A 23 7.19 -11.80 -9.05
C ASN A 23 6.23 -12.93 -9.43
N TYR A 24 5.09 -12.55 -9.99
CA TYR A 24 4.12 -13.51 -10.49
C TYR A 24 4.46 -13.84 -11.93
N ARG A 25 4.64 -15.10 -12.22
CA ARG A 25 4.90 -15.60 -13.58
C ARG A 25 3.97 -14.91 -14.59
N ASN A 26 4.57 -14.13 -15.51
CA ASN A 26 3.87 -13.47 -16.63
C ASN A 26 2.77 -12.48 -16.26
N LYS A 27 2.68 -12.02 -15.00
CA LYS A 27 1.67 -11.05 -14.60
C LYS A 27 2.27 -9.75 -14.10
N TYR A 28 2.93 -9.78 -12.96
CA TYR A 28 3.47 -8.57 -12.35
C TYR A 28 4.77 -8.87 -11.66
N GLU A 29 5.75 -8.03 -11.88
CA GLU A 29 7.01 -8.05 -11.15
C GLU A 29 7.25 -6.64 -10.62
N GLY A 30 7.42 -6.51 -9.31
CA GLY A 30 7.71 -5.23 -8.69
C GLY A 30 7.36 -5.19 -7.22
N TRP A 31 7.48 -4.00 -6.65
CA TRP A 31 7.32 -3.76 -5.22
C TRP A 31 5.92 -3.28 -4.91
N VAL A 32 5.35 -3.81 -3.85
CA VAL A 32 4.01 -3.43 -3.36
C VAL A 32 4.04 -3.32 -1.84
N LEU A 33 3.02 -2.66 -1.29
CA LEU A 33 2.81 -2.63 0.16
C LEU A 33 1.96 -3.83 0.59
N PRO A 34 2.10 -4.28 1.85
CA PRO A 34 1.21 -5.30 2.41
C PRO A 34 -0.22 -4.77 2.49
N LYS A 35 -1.16 -5.47 1.88
CA LYS A 35 -2.57 -5.08 1.87
C LYS A 35 -3.47 -6.27 1.59
N GLY A 36 -4.75 -6.11 1.88
CA GLY A 36 -5.74 -7.10 1.54
C GLY A 36 -7.17 -6.60 1.73
N THR A 37 -8.12 -7.43 1.35
CA THR A 37 -9.53 -7.11 1.31
C THR A 37 -10.15 -7.00 2.70
N VAL A 38 -11.02 -6.00 2.87
CA VAL A 38 -11.80 -5.84 4.11
C VAL A 38 -12.82 -6.97 4.21
N GLU A 39 -12.85 -7.63 5.37
CA GLU A 39 -13.80 -8.68 5.64
C GLU A 39 -15.12 -8.09 6.20
N PRO A 40 -16.26 -8.80 6.03
CA PRO A 40 -17.54 -8.31 6.55
C PRO A 40 -17.49 -8.00 8.05
N GLY A 41 -17.92 -6.79 8.43
CA GLY A 41 -17.92 -6.35 9.82
C GLY A 41 -16.60 -5.85 10.35
N GLU A 42 -15.55 -5.91 9.56
CA GLU A 42 -14.22 -5.49 9.97
C GLU A 42 -14.05 -3.98 9.77
N GLU A 43 -13.42 -3.29 10.74
CA GLU A 43 -13.06 -1.90 10.57
C GLU A 43 -11.77 -1.80 9.73
N TYR A 44 -11.58 -0.68 9.04
CA TYR A 44 -10.42 -0.51 8.15
C TYR A 44 -9.09 -0.66 8.88
N LYS A 45 -8.97 -0.09 10.08
CA LYS A 45 -7.74 -0.23 10.89
C LYS A 45 -7.44 -1.70 11.21
N ASP A 46 -8.47 -2.47 11.49
CA ASP A 46 -8.32 -3.88 11.85
C ASP A 46 -7.92 -4.70 10.63
N THR A 47 -8.43 -4.36 9.46
CA THR A 47 -8.00 -4.97 8.21
C THR A 47 -6.52 -4.71 7.95
N ALA A 48 -6.08 -3.46 8.10
CA ALA A 48 -4.67 -3.11 7.90
C ALA A 48 -3.78 -3.86 8.88
N ILE A 49 -4.15 -3.91 10.15
CA ILE A 49 -3.38 -4.63 11.19
C ILE A 49 -3.31 -6.12 10.86
N ARG A 50 -4.45 -6.72 10.49
CA ARG A 50 -4.51 -8.14 10.15
C ARG A 50 -3.67 -8.48 8.93
N GLU A 51 -3.82 -7.71 7.85
CA GLU A 51 -3.10 -7.97 6.61
C GLU A 51 -1.58 -7.80 6.77
N VAL A 52 -1.15 -6.78 7.50
CA VAL A 52 0.28 -6.61 7.79
C VAL A 52 0.78 -7.79 8.62
N LYS A 53 0.01 -8.24 9.61
CA LYS A 53 0.38 -9.39 10.44
C LYS A 53 0.48 -10.67 9.61
N GLU A 54 -0.51 -10.94 8.77
CA GLU A 54 -0.53 -12.15 7.96
C GLU A 54 0.60 -12.18 6.92
N GLU A 55 0.88 -11.05 6.30
CA GLU A 55 1.89 -10.97 5.24
C GLU A 55 3.31 -10.79 5.76
N THR A 56 3.50 -10.15 6.90
CA THR A 56 4.84 -9.78 7.37
C THR A 56 5.25 -10.41 8.70
N GLY A 57 4.29 -10.81 9.51
CA GLY A 57 4.55 -11.28 10.88
C GLY A 57 4.55 -10.16 11.92
N LEU A 58 4.48 -8.90 11.49
CA LEU A 58 4.55 -7.76 12.39
C LEU A 58 3.17 -7.34 12.89
N THR A 59 3.06 -7.05 14.18
CA THR A 59 1.86 -6.51 14.79
C THR A 59 2.05 -5.01 15.00
N LEU A 60 1.22 -4.20 14.35
CA LEU A 60 1.32 -2.76 14.43
C LEU A 60 0.88 -2.27 15.82
N THR A 61 1.69 -1.42 16.44
CA THR A 61 1.41 -0.84 17.76
C THR A 61 1.19 0.67 17.70
N SER A 62 1.70 1.32 16.66
CA SER A 62 1.50 2.75 16.44
C SER A 62 1.27 2.97 14.95
N TYR A 63 0.10 3.48 14.61
CA TYR A 63 -0.29 3.64 13.20
C TYR A 63 -1.22 4.83 13.04
N LYS A 64 -1.34 5.29 11.79
CA LYS A 64 -2.17 6.44 11.45
C LYS A 64 -2.82 6.21 10.09
N PHE A 65 -4.11 6.53 10.00
CA PHE A 65 -4.84 6.50 8.72
C PHE A 65 -4.43 7.73 7.90
N ARG A 66 -3.79 7.51 6.76
CA ARG A 66 -3.18 8.59 6.00
C ARG A 66 -3.98 9.01 4.79
N GLY A 67 -4.68 8.11 4.13
CA GLY A 67 -5.39 8.49 2.93
C GLY A 67 -6.17 7.38 2.26
N LEU A 68 -6.91 7.79 1.23
CA LEU A 68 -7.70 6.90 0.38
C LEU A 68 -7.11 6.94 -1.03
N VAL A 69 -6.95 5.77 -1.62
CA VAL A 69 -6.49 5.62 -2.99
C VAL A 69 -7.56 4.87 -3.78
N THR A 70 -8.07 5.48 -4.85
CA THR A 70 -9.06 4.85 -5.71
C THR A 70 -8.39 4.45 -7.01
N PHE A 71 -8.42 3.16 -7.32
CA PHE A 71 -7.92 2.63 -8.59
C PHE A 71 -9.08 2.37 -9.52
N ILE A 72 -9.07 2.98 -10.69
CA ILE A 72 -10.05 2.75 -11.74
C ILE A 72 -9.32 2.22 -12.95
N ASN A 73 -9.78 1.09 -13.46
CA ASN A 73 -9.19 0.46 -14.64
C ASN A 73 -10.29 -0.03 -15.56
N SER A 74 -10.17 0.26 -16.85
CA SER A 74 -11.15 -0.16 -17.86
C SER A 74 -11.20 -1.67 -18.07
N GLU A 75 -10.15 -2.40 -17.68
CA GLU A 75 -10.00 -3.83 -17.93
C GLU A 75 -10.16 -4.72 -16.71
N CYS A 76 -10.27 -4.14 -15.52
CA CYS A 76 -10.46 -4.92 -14.29
C CYS A 76 -11.30 -4.14 -13.28
N GLU A 77 -11.65 -4.79 -12.16
CA GLU A 77 -12.49 -4.16 -11.16
C GLU A 77 -11.84 -2.97 -10.49
N SER A 78 -12.65 -1.98 -10.17
CA SER A 78 -12.21 -0.78 -9.45
C SER A 78 -12.04 -1.09 -7.97
N GLU A 79 -11.01 -0.51 -7.36
CA GLU A 79 -10.64 -0.78 -5.97
C GLU A 79 -10.46 0.52 -5.20
N LEU A 80 -11.00 0.54 -3.97
CA LEU A 80 -10.70 1.57 -2.99
C LEU A 80 -9.73 1.00 -1.98
N MET A 81 -8.58 1.65 -1.81
CA MET A 81 -7.59 1.23 -0.83
C MET A 81 -7.44 2.27 0.27
N CYS A 82 -7.57 1.82 1.51
CA CYS A 82 -7.34 2.64 2.69
C CYS A 82 -5.89 2.43 3.14
N VAL A 83 -5.12 3.50 3.22
CA VAL A 83 -3.68 3.40 3.46
C VAL A 83 -3.32 3.95 4.83
N PHE A 84 -2.64 3.13 5.60
CA PHE A 84 -2.13 3.47 6.92
C PHE A 84 -0.60 3.52 6.89
N THR A 85 -0.01 4.38 7.70
CA THR A 85 1.42 4.29 8.02
C THR A 85 1.58 3.82 9.45
N ALA A 86 2.67 3.12 9.73
CA ALA A 86 2.98 2.65 11.06
C ALA A 86 4.45 2.91 11.35
N ASP A 87 4.74 3.41 12.55
CA ASP A 87 6.11 3.65 13.03
C ASP A 87 6.46 2.82 14.26
N GLY A 88 5.53 1.99 14.72
CA GLY A 88 5.75 1.08 15.83
C GLY A 88 5.17 -0.29 15.55
N TYR A 89 5.91 -1.32 15.95
CA TYR A 89 5.47 -2.69 15.76
C TYR A 89 6.16 -3.61 16.76
N THR A 90 5.59 -4.82 16.91
CA THR A 90 6.21 -5.94 17.63
C THR A 90 6.26 -7.14 16.71
N GLY A 91 7.04 -8.15 17.08
CA GLY A 91 7.16 -9.37 16.31
C GLY A 91 8.35 -9.34 15.37
N GLU A 92 8.48 -10.40 14.59
CA GLU A 92 9.57 -10.58 13.65
C GLU A 92 9.03 -10.92 12.26
N LEU A 93 9.79 -10.59 11.23
CA LEU A 93 9.41 -10.90 9.85
C LEU A 93 9.32 -12.41 9.66
N ILE A 94 8.28 -12.83 8.95
CA ILE A 94 8.09 -14.23 8.53
C ILE A 94 8.32 -14.33 7.03
N GLU A 95 8.41 -15.55 6.53
CA GLU A 95 8.39 -15.77 5.09
C GLU A 95 6.99 -15.48 4.57
N CYS A 96 6.91 -14.68 3.50
CA CYS A 96 5.65 -14.35 2.86
C CYS A 96 5.48 -15.22 1.62
N ASN A 97 4.33 -15.88 1.51
CA ASN A 97 4.03 -16.74 0.36
C ASN A 97 3.82 -15.95 -0.94
N GLU A 98 3.59 -14.65 -0.82
CA GLU A 98 3.31 -13.80 -1.98
C GLU A 98 4.55 -13.11 -2.55
N GLY A 99 5.70 -13.22 -1.89
CA GLY A 99 6.92 -12.60 -2.37
C GLY A 99 7.97 -12.46 -1.28
N GLU A 100 8.96 -11.61 -1.52
CA GLU A 100 10.04 -11.35 -0.56
C GLU A 100 9.84 -10.03 0.16
N LEU A 101 9.90 -10.06 1.48
CA LEU A 101 9.84 -8.86 2.31
C LEU A 101 11.22 -8.23 2.41
N CYS A 102 11.28 -6.92 2.30
CA CYS A 102 12.54 -6.20 2.38
C CYS A 102 12.34 -4.82 3.00
N TRP A 103 13.27 -4.46 3.89
CA TRP A 103 13.38 -3.10 4.38
C TRP A 103 14.15 -2.27 3.36
N VAL A 104 13.48 -1.32 2.74
CA VAL A 104 14.04 -0.50 1.67
C VAL A 104 14.24 0.92 2.18
N ASP A 105 15.42 1.50 1.89
CA ASP A 105 15.67 2.90 2.24
C ASP A 105 14.62 3.78 1.55
N LYS A 106 13.96 4.65 2.31
CA LYS A 106 12.89 5.50 1.76
C LYS A 106 13.36 6.38 0.61
N LYS A 107 14.65 6.70 0.54
CA LYS A 107 15.21 7.53 -0.52
C LYS A 107 15.21 6.84 -1.88
N ILE A 108 15.27 5.51 -1.91
CA ILE A 108 15.29 4.76 -3.16
C ILE A 108 13.92 4.24 -3.59
N VAL A 109 12.90 4.36 -2.73
CA VAL A 109 11.55 3.90 -3.07
C VAL A 109 11.05 4.50 -4.39
N PRO A 110 11.24 5.80 -4.69
CA PRO A 110 10.80 6.35 -5.98
C PRO A 110 11.46 5.73 -7.20
N GLU A 111 12.60 5.07 -7.04
CA GLU A 111 13.34 4.44 -8.14
C GLU A 111 12.99 2.96 -8.33
N LEU A 112 12.19 2.40 -7.43
CA LEU A 112 11.83 0.98 -7.51
C LEU A 112 10.81 0.73 -8.62
N PRO A 113 10.86 -0.44 -9.27
CA PRO A 113 9.81 -0.83 -10.20
C PRO A 113 8.50 -1.09 -9.43
N THR A 114 7.53 -0.23 -9.67
CA THR A 114 6.19 -0.30 -9.10
C THR A 114 5.19 0.07 -10.19
N TRP A 115 3.89 -0.09 -9.91
CA TRP A 115 2.88 0.56 -10.73
C TRP A 115 3.10 2.08 -10.64
N GLU A 116 2.89 2.79 -11.74
CA GLU A 116 3.11 4.25 -11.76
C GLU A 116 2.32 4.99 -10.69
N GLY A 117 1.07 4.57 -10.46
CA GLY A 117 0.21 5.19 -9.45
C GLY A 117 0.69 4.96 -8.02
N ASP A 118 1.36 3.84 -7.78
CA ASP A 118 1.90 3.54 -6.45
C ASP A 118 2.94 4.59 -6.04
N LYS A 119 3.71 5.09 -6.99
CA LYS A 119 4.69 6.16 -6.71
C LYS A 119 4.02 7.44 -6.22
N VAL A 120 2.82 7.73 -6.72
CA VAL A 120 2.08 8.93 -6.33
C VAL A 120 1.75 8.89 -4.83
N PHE A 121 1.08 7.85 -4.36
CA PHE A 121 0.70 7.81 -2.95
C PHE A 121 1.87 7.46 -2.03
N LEU A 122 2.84 6.66 -2.48
CA LEU A 122 4.05 6.40 -1.68
C LEU A 122 4.83 7.68 -1.44
N ASN A 123 4.96 8.55 -2.45
CA ASN A 123 5.60 9.84 -2.27
C ASN A 123 4.89 10.70 -1.22
N LEU A 124 3.55 10.71 -1.22
CA LEU A 124 2.79 11.42 -0.21
C LEU A 124 3.02 10.86 1.19
N LEU A 125 3.06 9.53 1.31
CA LEU A 125 3.27 8.86 2.59
C LEU A 125 4.67 9.08 3.15
N LEU A 126 5.68 9.16 2.30
CA LEU A 126 7.09 9.27 2.70
C LEU A 126 7.59 10.71 2.78
N SER A 127 6.78 11.67 2.35
CA SER A 127 7.13 13.10 2.40
C SER A 127 6.80 13.71 3.77
N GLU A 128 7.10 15.00 3.90
CA GLU A 128 6.72 15.79 5.09
C GLU A 128 5.23 16.14 5.13
N GLU A 129 4.45 15.76 4.11
CA GLU A 129 3.03 16.02 4.06
C GLU A 129 2.29 15.23 5.13
N LYS A 130 1.59 15.92 6.02
CA LYS A 130 0.87 15.33 7.14
C LYS A 130 -0.64 15.28 6.94
N ARG A 131 -1.15 16.01 5.94
CA ARG A 131 -2.59 16.07 5.69
C ARG A 131 -3.12 14.74 5.18
N PHE A 132 -4.36 14.43 5.55
CA PHE A 132 -5.07 13.30 4.96
C PHE A 132 -5.26 13.58 3.46
N PHE A 133 -5.12 12.56 2.63
CA PHE A 133 -5.23 12.73 1.19
C PHE A 133 -6.24 11.78 0.57
N SER A 134 -6.75 12.15 -0.59
CA SER A 134 -7.40 11.22 -1.49
C SER A 134 -6.70 11.29 -2.85
N VAL A 135 -6.42 10.14 -3.40
CA VAL A 135 -5.77 10.00 -4.70
C VAL A 135 -6.64 9.12 -5.58
N LYS A 136 -6.93 9.60 -6.77
CA LYS A 136 -7.65 8.81 -7.77
C LYS A 136 -6.70 8.52 -8.91
N LEU A 137 -6.51 7.26 -9.21
CA LEU A 137 -5.61 6.77 -10.25
C LEU A 137 -6.42 6.04 -11.30
N GLN A 138 -6.39 6.54 -12.52
CA GLN A 138 -7.12 5.96 -13.62
C GLN A 138 -6.16 5.32 -14.61
N TYR A 139 -6.37 4.04 -14.89
CA TYR A 139 -5.55 3.25 -15.79
C TYR A 139 -6.32 2.81 -17.02
N GLU A 140 -5.59 2.66 -18.11
CA GLU A 140 -6.03 1.90 -19.27
C GLU A 140 -5.05 0.74 -19.40
N GLY A 141 -5.49 -0.47 -19.02
CA GLY A 141 -4.59 -1.60 -18.89
C GLY A 141 -3.51 -1.35 -17.83
N GLU A 142 -2.27 -1.34 -18.24
CA GLU A 142 -1.13 -1.09 -17.33
C GLU A 142 -0.67 0.36 -17.34
N MET A 143 -1.30 1.22 -18.14
CA MET A 143 -0.88 2.62 -18.30
C MET A 143 -1.72 3.56 -17.45
N LEU A 144 -1.06 4.36 -16.62
CA LEU A 144 -1.69 5.41 -15.84
C LEU A 144 -2.03 6.58 -16.78
N VAL A 145 -3.32 6.90 -16.93
CA VAL A 145 -3.77 7.93 -17.85
C VAL A 145 -4.30 9.19 -17.16
N ASN A 146 -4.65 9.11 -15.88
CA ASN A 146 -5.09 10.28 -15.13
C ASN A 146 -4.83 10.12 -13.64
N THR A 147 -4.48 11.23 -12.98
CA THR A 147 -4.22 11.28 -11.55
C THR A 147 -4.89 12.51 -10.96
N GLU A 148 -5.66 12.32 -9.88
CA GLU A 148 -6.25 13.42 -9.13
C GLU A 148 -5.84 13.29 -7.67
N ILE A 149 -5.34 14.37 -7.08
CA ILE A 149 -4.88 14.42 -5.69
C ILE A 149 -5.62 15.51 -4.96
N ARG A 150 -6.16 15.21 -3.78
CA ARG A 150 -6.76 16.19 -2.88
C ARG A 150 -6.17 16.04 -1.49
N LEU A 151 -5.85 17.16 -0.87
CA LEU A 151 -5.33 17.22 0.49
C LEU A 151 -6.36 17.90 1.39
N TYR A 152 -6.54 17.34 2.58
CA TYR A 152 -7.58 17.82 3.51
C TYR A 152 -7.03 18.42 4.79
#